data_c4f8c58100db63a22284e7c8b4b5dc6f
#
_entry.id   c4f8c58100db63a22284e7c8b4b5dc6f
#
_cell.length_a   1.000
_cell.length_b   1.000
_cell.length_c   1.000
_cell.angle_alpha   90.00
_cell.angle_beta   90.00
_cell.angle_gamma   90.00
#
_symmetry.space_group_name_H-M   'P 1'
#
loop_
_entity.id
_entity.type
_entity.pdbx_description
1 polymer ?
#
loop_
_entity_poly.entity_id
_entity_poly.type
_entity_poly.pdbx_seq_one_letter_code
_entity_poly.pdbx_strand_id
1 'polypeptide(L)'
;VSVLRNATNGKVLATRVALANNFVTRGLGLLARSAVSPDEGLWIAGCSAVHTIGMRAALDLYFLDKQNRVLRIASAIPPNRLAVTCRNAVTVVELGSGPEIGRDVLVGDRLILE
;
A
#
# COMPACT_ATOMS: atom_id res chain seq x y z
N VAL A 1 5.86 13.48 -3.95
CA VAL A 1 5.04 12.71 -3.00
C VAL A 1 3.66 13.31 -2.90
N SER A 2 2.71 12.49 -2.59
CA SER A 2 1.30 12.88 -2.59
C SER A 2 0.62 12.40 -1.31
N VAL A 3 -0.54 12.96 -1.06
CA VAL A 3 -1.38 12.60 0.09
C VAL A 3 -2.34 11.48 -0.34
N LEU A 4 -2.39 10.43 0.44
CA LEU A 4 -3.36 9.34 0.28
C LEU A 4 -4.57 9.61 1.16
N ARG A 5 -5.74 9.66 0.54
CA ARG A 5 -7.00 9.93 1.22
C ARG A 5 -8.01 8.84 0.96
N ASN A 6 -8.78 8.50 1.98
CA ASN A 6 -9.98 7.69 1.80
C ASN A 6 -11.12 8.62 1.35
N ALA A 7 -11.50 8.54 0.08
CA ALA A 7 -12.54 9.41 -0.47
C ALA A 7 -13.94 9.09 0.08
N THR A 8 -14.14 7.88 0.61
CA THR A 8 -15.43 7.46 1.16
C THR A 8 -15.73 8.16 2.49
N ASN A 9 -14.72 8.31 3.36
CA ASN A 9 -14.91 8.92 4.68
C ASN A 9 -14.16 10.24 4.87
N GLY A 10 -13.36 10.68 3.88
CA GLY A 10 -12.60 11.93 3.93
C GLY A 10 -11.31 11.89 4.74
N LYS A 11 -10.96 10.79 5.36
CA LYS A 11 -9.77 10.68 6.21
C LYS A 11 -8.49 10.64 5.40
N VAL A 12 -7.47 11.36 5.85
CA VAL A 12 -6.11 11.23 5.33
C VAL A 12 -5.46 10.00 5.93
N LEU A 13 -4.90 9.15 5.09
CA LEU A 13 -4.28 7.89 5.50
C LEU A 13 -2.77 8.00 5.62
N ALA A 14 -2.14 8.76 4.73
CA ALA A 14 -0.71 8.99 4.73
C ALA A 14 -0.39 10.24 3.92
N THR A 15 0.68 10.95 4.26
CA THR A 15 1.04 12.22 3.62
C THR A 15 2.26 12.13 2.70
N ARG A 16 2.97 11.02 2.71
CA ARG A 16 4.19 10.83 1.92
C ARG A 16 4.12 9.55 1.09
N VAL A 17 3.21 9.54 0.14
CA VAL A 17 3.01 8.40 -0.76
C VAL A 17 3.52 8.76 -2.14
N ALA A 18 4.44 7.96 -2.67
CA ALA A 18 4.99 8.13 -4.01
C ALA A 18 4.24 7.26 -5.01
N LEU A 19 4.07 7.78 -6.22
CA LEU A 19 3.56 7.00 -7.33
C LEU A 19 4.71 6.16 -7.90
N ALA A 20 4.52 4.86 -7.95
CA ALA A 20 5.48 3.93 -8.54
C ALA A 20 4.88 3.31 -9.80
N ASN A 21 5.46 3.61 -10.93
CA ASN A 21 4.95 3.19 -12.24
C ASN A 21 5.90 2.29 -13.02
N ASN A 22 7.00 1.86 -12.42
CA ASN A 22 7.83 0.80 -12.98
C ASN A 22 8.30 -0.15 -11.87
N PHE A 23 8.60 -1.38 -12.28
CA PHE A 23 8.90 -2.45 -11.33
C PHE A 23 10.18 -2.18 -10.51
N VAL A 24 11.17 -1.56 -11.09
CA VAL A 24 12.45 -1.30 -10.42
C VAL A 24 12.28 -0.28 -9.30
N THR A 25 11.54 0.80 -9.55
CA THR A 25 11.31 1.83 -8.54
C THR A 25 10.35 1.39 -7.45
N ARG A 26 9.48 0.41 -7.71
CA ARG A 26 8.49 -0.09 -6.76
C ARG A 26 9.09 -0.63 -5.47
N GLY A 27 10.15 -1.42 -5.59
CA GLY A 27 10.74 -2.10 -4.45
C GLY A 27 11.88 -1.35 -3.81
N LEU A 28 12.73 -0.71 -4.61
CA LEU A 28 14.00 -0.14 -4.14
C LEU A 28 13.80 0.97 -3.11
N GLY A 29 12.76 1.77 -3.24
CA GLY A 29 12.49 2.86 -2.30
C GLY A 29 12.26 2.40 -0.87
N LEU A 30 11.71 1.21 -0.67
CA LEU A 30 11.39 0.65 0.64
C LEU A 30 12.33 -0.48 1.04
N LEU A 31 12.92 -1.22 0.09
CA LEU A 31 13.74 -2.40 0.37
C LEU A 31 14.95 -2.12 1.25
N ALA A 32 15.60 -0.99 1.06
CA ALA A 32 16.83 -0.65 1.79
C ALA A 32 16.57 -0.10 3.20
N ARG A 33 15.32 0.12 3.56
CA ARG A 33 14.97 0.80 4.81
C ARG A 33 14.72 -0.19 5.92
N SER A 34 15.33 0.05 7.08
CA SER A 34 15.10 -0.76 8.28
C SER A 34 13.76 -0.47 8.95
N ALA A 35 13.15 0.67 8.61
CA ALA A 35 11.83 1.04 9.08
C ALA A 35 11.13 1.88 8.00
N VAL A 36 9.84 1.70 7.87
CA VAL A 36 8.97 2.51 7.02
C VAL A 36 7.91 3.12 7.91
N SER A 37 7.83 4.46 7.90
CA SER A 37 6.82 5.17 8.68
C SER A 37 5.41 4.81 8.21
N PRO A 38 4.42 4.74 9.12
CA PRO A 38 3.02 4.60 8.72
C PRO A 38 2.53 5.70 7.79
N ASP A 39 3.19 6.86 7.79
CA ASP A 39 2.84 8.01 6.96
C ASP A 39 3.45 7.97 5.57
N GLU A 40 4.22 6.95 5.23
CA GLU A 40 4.87 6.84 3.94
C GLU A 40 4.61 5.52 3.25
N GLY A 41 4.64 5.55 1.92
CA GLY A 41 4.43 4.36 1.14
C GLY A 41 4.48 4.58 -0.35
N LEU A 42 3.93 3.61 -1.08
CA LEU A 42 3.91 3.58 -2.54
C LEU A 42 2.50 3.28 -3.04
N TRP A 43 2.13 3.98 -4.10
CA TRP A 43 0.96 3.65 -4.92
C TRP A 43 1.47 2.98 -6.19
N ILE A 44 1.18 1.70 -6.36
CA ILE A 44 1.73 0.88 -7.44
C ILE A 44 0.62 0.53 -8.42
N ALA A 45 0.52 1.27 -9.50
CA ALA A 45 -0.46 1.03 -10.54
C ALA A 45 -0.05 -0.16 -11.41
N GLY A 46 -1.02 -0.86 -11.98
CA GLY A 46 -0.78 -2.01 -12.84
C GLY A 46 -0.24 -3.21 -12.10
N CYS A 47 -0.66 -3.42 -10.86
CA CYS A 47 -0.11 -4.45 -9.99
C CYS A 47 -1.25 -5.14 -9.23
N SER A 48 -1.19 -6.47 -9.14
CA SER A 48 -2.14 -7.29 -8.36
C SER A 48 -1.46 -8.17 -7.32
N ALA A 49 -0.14 -8.11 -7.24
CA ALA A 49 0.64 -8.94 -6.32
C ALA A 49 1.92 -8.23 -5.93
N VAL A 50 2.35 -8.44 -4.69
CA VAL A 50 3.62 -7.94 -4.19
C VAL A 50 4.34 -9.04 -3.41
N HIS A 51 5.65 -8.91 -3.27
CA HIS A 51 6.43 -9.71 -2.36
C HIS A 51 7.16 -8.80 -1.37
N THR A 52 7.51 -9.35 -0.23
CA THR A 52 8.28 -8.63 0.79
C THR A 52 9.67 -9.21 1.00
N ILE A 53 10.15 -9.99 0.02
CA ILE A 53 11.50 -10.57 0.05
C ILE A 53 12.53 -9.45 0.06
N GLY A 54 13.44 -9.48 1.02
CA GLY A 54 14.47 -8.44 1.18
C GLY A 54 14.00 -7.19 1.92
N MET A 55 12.74 -7.08 2.25
CA MET A 55 12.24 -6.00 3.09
C MET A 55 12.77 -6.13 4.51
N ARG A 56 12.90 -5.00 5.20
CA ARG A 56 13.34 -4.95 6.61
C ARG A 56 12.25 -4.49 7.55
N ALA A 57 11.10 -4.10 7.01
CA ALA A 57 9.98 -3.58 7.79
C ALA A 57 8.69 -4.26 7.35
N ALA A 58 7.72 -4.32 8.26
CA ALA A 58 6.38 -4.78 7.94
C ALA A 58 5.62 -3.72 7.15
N LEU A 59 4.73 -4.16 6.29
CA LEU A 59 3.90 -3.29 5.44
C LEU A 59 2.43 -3.61 5.61
N ASP A 60 1.61 -2.58 5.44
CA ASP A 60 0.18 -2.71 5.24
C ASP A 60 -0.11 -2.57 3.74
N LEU A 61 -0.92 -3.46 3.21
CA LEU A 61 -1.24 -3.53 1.79
C LEU A 61 -2.72 -3.33 1.57
N TYR A 62 -3.05 -2.49 0.59
CA TYR A 62 -4.42 -2.24 0.14
C TYR A 62 -4.51 -2.55 -1.34
N PHE A 63 -5.32 -3.54 -1.68
CA PHE A 63 -5.51 -3.96 -3.08
C PHE A 63 -6.75 -3.29 -3.63
N LEU A 64 -6.60 -2.57 -4.74
CA LEU A 64 -7.65 -1.75 -5.33
C LEU A 64 -8.06 -2.27 -6.70
N ASP A 65 -9.33 -2.16 -7.01
CA ASP A 65 -9.85 -2.40 -8.34
C ASP A 65 -9.64 -1.17 -9.26
N LYS A 66 -10.15 -1.24 -10.48
CA LYS A 66 -9.99 -0.15 -11.46
C LYS A 66 -10.77 1.11 -11.13
N GLN A 67 -11.71 1.07 -10.18
CA GLN A 67 -12.37 2.25 -9.64
C GLN A 67 -11.72 2.74 -8.34
N ASN A 68 -10.56 2.21 -7.99
CA ASN A 68 -9.83 2.51 -6.76
C ASN A 68 -10.57 2.10 -5.48
N ARG A 69 -11.46 1.12 -5.57
CA ARG A 69 -12.12 0.57 -4.39
C ARG A 69 -11.30 -0.56 -3.79
N VAL A 70 -11.24 -0.59 -2.49
CA VAL A 70 -10.48 -1.59 -1.75
C VAL A 70 -11.14 -2.95 -1.88
N LEU A 71 -10.41 -3.93 -2.43
CA LEU A 71 -10.83 -5.32 -2.55
C LEU A 71 -10.33 -6.18 -1.39
N ARG A 72 -9.14 -5.89 -0.91
CA ARG A 72 -8.49 -6.64 0.17
C ARG A 72 -7.58 -5.72 0.96
N ILE A 73 -7.54 -5.94 2.27
CA ILE A 73 -6.59 -5.30 3.18
C ILE A 73 -5.74 -6.40 3.81
N ALA A 74 -4.43 -6.28 3.69
CA ALA A 74 -3.48 -7.19 4.32
C ALA A 74 -2.57 -6.38 5.24
N SER A 75 -2.81 -6.46 6.54
CA SER A 75 -2.12 -5.65 7.54
C SER A 75 -0.91 -6.36 8.12
N ALA A 76 0.11 -5.57 8.46
CA ALA A 76 1.31 -6.04 9.17
C ALA A 76 1.99 -7.23 8.48
N ILE A 77 2.10 -7.18 7.15
CA ILE A 77 2.77 -8.24 6.39
C ILE A 77 4.25 -8.19 6.70
N PRO A 78 4.82 -9.28 7.27
CA PRO A 78 6.23 -9.28 7.63
C PRO A 78 7.14 -9.39 6.40
N PRO A 79 8.45 -9.12 6.57
CA PRO A 79 9.43 -9.39 5.52
C PRO A 79 9.44 -10.84 5.05
N ASN A 80 9.99 -11.06 3.85
CA ASN A 80 10.24 -12.37 3.26
C ASN A 80 9.00 -13.19 2.89
N ARG A 81 7.88 -12.55 2.64
CA ARG A 81 6.73 -13.21 2.02
C ARG A 81 6.95 -13.30 0.50
N LEU A 82 6.72 -14.49 -0.06
CA LEU A 82 6.94 -14.75 -1.49
C LEU A 82 5.92 -14.03 -2.36
N ALA A 83 4.66 -14.04 -1.97
CA ALA A 83 3.63 -13.34 -2.70
C ALA A 83 2.44 -13.03 -1.78
N VAL A 84 1.92 -11.81 -1.89
CA VAL A 84 0.63 -11.42 -1.35
C VAL A 84 -0.16 -10.91 -2.53
N THR A 85 -1.28 -11.55 -2.83
CA THR A 85 -2.02 -11.32 -4.06
C THR A 85 -3.48 -10.99 -3.77
N CYS A 86 -4.13 -10.35 -4.75
CA CYS A 86 -5.56 -10.15 -4.73
C CYS A 86 -6.09 -10.26 -6.16
N ARG A 87 -7.00 -11.20 -6.38
CA ARG A 87 -7.64 -11.37 -7.66
C ARG A 87 -8.46 -10.12 -8.01
N ASN A 88 -8.40 -9.70 -9.25
CA ASN A 88 -9.06 -8.51 -9.80
C ASN A 88 -8.47 -7.17 -9.34
N ALA A 89 -7.45 -7.16 -8.51
CA ALA A 89 -6.75 -5.93 -8.19
C ALA A 89 -5.95 -5.44 -9.40
N VAL A 90 -5.90 -4.13 -9.57
CA VAL A 90 -5.08 -3.48 -10.61
C VAL A 90 -4.12 -2.46 -10.02
N THR A 91 -4.23 -2.19 -8.72
CA THR A 91 -3.35 -1.28 -7.99
C THR A 91 -3.11 -1.84 -6.60
N VAL A 92 -1.89 -1.70 -6.11
CA VAL A 92 -1.54 -2.02 -4.73
C VAL A 92 -0.99 -0.77 -4.07
N VAL A 93 -1.52 -0.42 -2.91
CA VAL A 93 -0.98 0.62 -2.06
C VAL A 93 -0.24 -0.04 -0.92
N GLU A 94 1.05 0.28 -0.78
CA GLU A 94 1.90 -0.18 0.31
C GLU A 94 2.15 0.96 1.27
N LEU A 95 1.86 0.76 2.54
CA LEU A 95 2.17 1.73 3.60
C LEU A 95 3.01 1.04 4.68
N GLY A 96 3.84 1.81 5.38
CA GLY A 96 4.50 1.30 6.57
C GLY A 96 3.46 0.84 7.58
N SER A 97 3.68 -0.31 8.21
CA SER A 97 2.77 -0.83 9.21
C SER A 97 2.78 0.05 10.45
N GLY A 98 1.61 0.41 10.94
CA GLY A 98 1.42 1.26 12.11
C GLY A 98 0.68 0.56 13.22
N PRO A 99 0.58 1.22 14.41
CA PRO A 99 -0.13 0.66 15.55
C PRO A 99 -1.65 0.60 15.33
N GLU A 100 -2.17 1.40 14.42
CA GLU A 100 -3.60 1.43 14.11
C GLU A 100 -3.91 0.42 13.01
N ILE A 101 -4.61 -0.62 13.39
CA ILE A 101 -5.06 -1.62 12.43
C ILE A 101 -6.20 -1.04 11.62
N GLY A 102 -6.08 -1.15 10.28
CA GLY A 102 -7.14 -0.77 9.36
C GLY A 102 -7.22 0.71 9.01
N ARG A 103 -6.55 1.60 9.73
CA ARG A 103 -6.41 3.03 9.37
C ARG A 103 -7.69 3.70 8.86
N ASP A 104 -8.83 3.40 9.43
CA ASP A 104 -10.12 3.93 8.94
C ASP A 104 -10.39 3.57 7.46
N VAL A 105 -10.00 2.39 7.04
CA VAL A 105 -10.27 1.85 5.71
C VAL A 105 -11.02 0.54 5.83
N LEU A 106 -12.09 0.43 5.07
CA LEU A 106 -12.87 -0.80 4.95
C LEU A 106 -12.84 -1.28 3.51
N VAL A 107 -13.00 -2.59 3.31
CA VAL A 107 -13.23 -3.13 1.97
C VAL A 107 -14.44 -2.45 1.34
N GLY A 108 -14.30 -2.00 0.11
CA GLY A 108 -15.32 -1.22 -0.60
C GLY A 108 -15.08 0.30 -0.57
N ASP A 109 -14.26 0.78 0.34
CA ASP A 109 -13.90 2.20 0.37
C ASP A 109 -13.06 2.57 -0.85
N ARG A 110 -13.18 3.81 -1.28
CA ARG A 110 -12.43 4.34 -2.41
C ARG A 110 -11.24 5.16 -1.92
N LEU A 111 -10.05 4.84 -2.42
CA LEU A 111 -8.83 5.57 -2.09
C LEU A 111 -8.41 6.44 -3.27
N ILE A 112 -7.88 7.62 -2.96
CA ILE A 112 -7.35 8.55 -3.96
C ILE A 112 -5.99 9.07 -3.54
N LEU A 113 -5.17 9.35 -4.54
CA LEU A 113 -3.85 9.97 -4.37
C LEU A 113 -3.94 11.41 -4.86
N GLU A 114 -3.65 12.35 -3.96
CA GLU A 114 -3.78 13.79 -4.24
C GLU A 114 -2.44 14.50 -4.29
#